data_ef57327e3829005e401017ae93a0bbdf
#
_entry.id   ef57327e3829005e401017ae93a0bbdf
#
_cell.length_a   1.000
_cell.length_b   1.000
_cell.length_c   1.000
_cell.angle_alpha   90.00
_cell.angle_beta   90.00
_cell.angle_gamma   90.00
#
_symmetry.space_group_name_H-M   'P 1'
#
loop_
_entity.id
_entity.type
_entity.pdbx_description
1 polymer ?
#
loop_
_entity_poly.entity_id
_entity_poly.type
_entity_poly.pdbx_seq_one_letter_code
_entity_poly.pdbx_strand_id
1 'polypeptide(L)'
;MGIADFLLSLEVQELLKTAYARPAAPFTASDVPRAGRVDPVAFDLALEHLLAHRLLLPGPAPKDQGDGDTRPATYLANTGFLFYPELRRMALKSFAAAEPLRQMLRTKFRRAVRQAWILGENVTAGTVSVLVVHGEQMPDPGELDAALRKLLKSGRMRMHLEVQVLSEAALRRQRQVEPLRSRLAGEDCIELLAPDKAQADAGTAPRGLLARARHRLAALSGRPR
;
A
#
# COMPACT_ATOMS: atom_id res chain seq x y z
N MET A 1 5.97 5.32 -13.33
CA MET A 1 6.94 4.25 -13.03
C MET A 1 6.82 3.96 -11.55
N GLY A 2 6.52 2.71 -11.17
CA GLY A 2 6.43 2.29 -9.78
C GLY A 2 7.80 1.99 -9.19
N ILE A 3 7.91 1.95 -7.84
CA ILE A 3 9.18 1.67 -7.16
C ILE A 3 9.73 0.29 -7.52
N ALA A 4 8.88 -0.68 -7.82
CA ALA A 4 9.28 -2.04 -8.16
C ALA A 4 9.65 -2.24 -9.65
N ASP A 5 9.36 -1.28 -10.52
CA ASP A 5 9.54 -1.44 -11.97
C ASP A 5 11.00 -1.65 -12.40
N PHE A 6 11.95 -1.23 -11.56
CA PHE A 6 13.38 -1.45 -11.81
C PHE A 6 13.86 -2.85 -11.41
N LEU A 7 13.11 -3.58 -10.58
CA LEU A 7 13.47 -4.92 -10.11
C LEU A 7 12.65 -6.03 -10.76
N LEU A 8 11.37 -5.76 -11.05
CA LEU A 8 10.41 -6.76 -11.49
C LEU A 8 9.69 -6.28 -12.74
N SER A 9 9.61 -7.14 -13.75
CA SER A 9 8.76 -6.86 -14.91
C SER A 9 7.29 -6.74 -14.50
N LEU A 10 6.47 -6.13 -15.35
CA LEU A 10 5.05 -5.95 -15.08
C LEU A 10 4.33 -7.29 -14.92
N GLU A 11 4.71 -8.30 -15.72
CA GLU A 11 4.16 -9.65 -15.69
C GLU A 11 4.42 -10.33 -14.36
N VAL A 12 5.65 -10.24 -13.85
CA VAL A 12 6.03 -10.76 -12.53
C VAL A 12 5.25 -10.05 -11.43
N GLN A 13 5.09 -8.72 -11.50
CA GLN A 13 4.30 -7.96 -10.54
C GLN A 13 2.83 -8.40 -10.53
N GLU A 14 2.19 -8.60 -11.69
CA GLU A 14 0.79 -9.04 -11.77
C GLU A 14 0.60 -10.48 -11.26
N LEU A 15 1.53 -11.39 -11.57
CA LEU A 15 1.54 -12.74 -11.02
C LEU A 15 1.68 -12.75 -9.50
N LEU A 16 2.66 -12.03 -8.96
CA LEU A 16 2.89 -11.95 -7.51
C LEU A 16 1.75 -11.22 -6.79
N LYS A 17 1.18 -10.18 -7.38
CA LYS A 17 -0.01 -9.49 -6.85
C LYS A 17 -1.19 -10.45 -6.68
N THR A 18 -1.40 -11.32 -7.66
CA THR A 18 -2.47 -12.32 -7.62
C THR A 18 -2.18 -13.39 -6.57
N ALA A 19 -0.98 -13.96 -6.59
CA ALA A 19 -0.57 -15.00 -5.65
C ALA A 19 -0.58 -14.51 -4.20
N TYR A 20 -0.11 -13.29 -3.95
CA TYR A 20 0.00 -12.74 -2.60
C TYR A 20 -1.31 -12.16 -2.05
N ALA A 21 -2.32 -11.94 -2.87
CA ALA A 21 -3.63 -11.52 -2.38
C ALA A 21 -4.26 -12.58 -1.47
N ARG A 22 -4.15 -13.85 -1.84
CA ARG A 22 -4.63 -15.02 -1.08
C ARG A 22 -3.65 -16.18 -1.21
N PRO A 23 -2.57 -16.21 -0.44
CA PRO A 23 -1.46 -17.15 -0.64
C PRO A 23 -1.86 -18.63 -0.57
N ALA A 24 -2.83 -18.96 0.25
CA ALA A 24 -3.34 -20.32 0.42
C ALA A 24 -4.38 -20.73 -0.65
N ALA A 25 -4.89 -19.79 -1.44
CA ALA A 25 -5.89 -20.08 -2.47
C ALA A 25 -5.21 -20.29 -3.83
N PRO A 26 -5.53 -21.38 -4.54
CA PRO A 26 -5.01 -21.57 -5.88
C PRO A 26 -5.61 -20.53 -6.84
N PHE A 27 -4.85 -20.16 -7.86
CA PHE A 27 -5.27 -19.29 -8.94
C PHE A 27 -4.84 -19.87 -10.29
N THR A 28 -5.50 -19.47 -11.37
CA THR A 28 -5.18 -19.84 -12.74
C THR A 28 -4.53 -18.66 -13.47
N ALA A 29 -3.90 -18.92 -14.61
CA ALA A 29 -3.38 -17.85 -15.48
C ALA A 29 -4.48 -16.87 -15.94
N SER A 30 -5.73 -17.31 -16.04
CA SER A 30 -6.89 -16.47 -16.41
C SER A 30 -7.34 -15.55 -15.26
N ASP A 31 -7.01 -15.87 -14.01
CA ASP A 31 -7.31 -15.02 -12.87
C ASP A 31 -6.39 -13.80 -12.78
N VAL A 32 -5.27 -13.80 -13.52
CA VAL A 32 -4.35 -12.66 -13.55
C VAL A 32 -4.85 -11.62 -14.54
N PRO A 33 -5.08 -10.35 -14.12
CA PRO A 33 -5.54 -9.31 -15.05
C PRO A 33 -4.49 -9.02 -16.11
N ARG A 34 -4.85 -9.26 -17.34
CA ARG A 34 -4.03 -8.89 -18.50
C ARG A 34 -4.45 -7.51 -19.02
N ALA A 35 -4.50 -6.49 -18.13
CA ALA A 35 -5.00 -5.15 -18.48
C ALA A 35 -4.15 -4.51 -19.59
N GLY A 36 -4.30 -4.94 -20.84
CA GLY A 36 -3.80 -4.32 -22.09
C GLY A 36 -2.31 -3.97 -22.18
N ARG A 37 -1.56 -4.19 -21.10
CA ARG A 37 -0.13 -3.87 -20.95
C ARG A 37 0.77 -5.08 -20.77
N VAL A 38 0.17 -6.25 -20.58
CA VAL A 38 0.90 -7.51 -20.35
C VAL A 38 1.04 -8.21 -21.67
N ASP A 39 2.27 -8.39 -22.12
CA ASP A 39 2.57 -9.21 -23.29
C ASP A 39 2.35 -10.69 -22.94
N PRO A 40 1.53 -11.45 -23.72
CA PRO A 40 1.27 -12.86 -23.45
C PRO A 40 2.53 -13.72 -23.40
N VAL A 41 3.50 -13.50 -24.29
CA VAL A 41 4.75 -14.29 -24.33
C VAL A 41 5.61 -13.98 -23.10
N ALA A 42 5.75 -12.70 -22.75
CA ALA A 42 6.48 -12.29 -21.56
C ALA A 42 5.80 -12.80 -20.27
N PHE A 43 4.46 -12.88 -20.27
CA PHE A 43 3.71 -13.46 -19.16
C PHE A 43 3.99 -14.94 -18.95
N ASP A 44 3.97 -15.73 -20.01
CA ASP A 44 4.25 -17.17 -19.94
C ASP A 44 5.69 -17.43 -19.47
N LEU A 45 6.67 -16.67 -19.99
CA LEU A 45 8.06 -16.72 -19.55
C LEU A 45 8.21 -16.33 -18.07
N ALA A 46 7.51 -15.30 -17.63
CA ALA A 46 7.53 -14.89 -16.22
C ALA A 46 6.93 -15.97 -15.30
N LEU A 47 5.84 -16.60 -15.72
CA LEU A 47 5.22 -17.71 -14.99
C LEU A 47 6.15 -18.91 -14.89
N GLU A 48 6.75 -19.33 -16.00
CA GLU A 48 7.75 -20.41 -16.02
C GLU A 48 8.94 -20.10 -15.10
N HIS A 49 9.45 -18.87 -15.14
CA HIS A 49 10.54 -18.42 -14.28
C HIS A 49 10.17 -18.52 -12.80
N LEU A 50 8.97 -18.04 -12.41
CA LEU A 50 8.52 -18.10 -11.02
C LEU A 50 8.32 -19.54 -10.53
N LEU A 51 7.90 -20.46 -11.39
CA LEU A 51 7.77 -21.89 -11.10
C LEU A 51 9.16 -22.57 -10.98
N ALA A 52 10.05 -22.31 -11.93
CA ALA A 52 11.41 -22.87 -11.94
C ALA A 52 12.19 -22.51 -10.67
N HIS A 53 12.03 -21.26 -10.20
CA HIS A 53 12.66 -20.76 -8.97
C HIS A 53 11.83 -20.99 -7.71
N ARG A 54 10.73 -21.72 -7.81
CA ARG A 54 9.87 -22.10 -6.68
C ARG A 54 9.30 -20.90 -5.89
N LEU A 55 9.10 -19.76 -6.52
CA LEU A 55 8.33 -18.67 -5.94
C LEU A 55 6.83 -18.95 -6.01
N LEU A 56 6.43 -19.68 -7.06
CA LEU A 56 5.12 -20.28 -7.21
C LEU A 56 5.26 -21.80 -7.21
N LEU A 57 4.23 -22.49 -6.77
CA LEU A 57 4.10 -23.95 -6.83
C LEU A 57 2.91 -24.33 -7.71
N PRO A 58 2.95 -25.50 -8.39
CA PRO A 58 1.76 -26.09 -8.98
C PRO A 58 0.70 -26.29 -7.90
N GLY A 59 -0.51 -25.84 -8.18
CA GLY A 59 -1.64 -26.00 -7.27
C GLY A 59 -2.43 -27.29 -7.53
N PRO A 60 -3.40 -27.61 -6.65
CA PRO A 60 -4.29 -28.75 -6.85
C PRO A 60 -5.18 -28.51 -8.08
N ALA A 61 -5.51 -29.58 -8.79
CA ALA A 61 -6.49 -29.48 -9.87
C ALA A 61 -7.87 -28.97 -9.34
N PRO A 62 -8.58 -28.12 -10.09
CA PRO A 62 -9.92 -27.66 -9.71
C PRO A 62 -10.86 -28.84 -9.51
N LYS A 63 -11.60 -28.85 -8.38
CA LYS A 63 -12.48 -29.98 -7.99
C LYS A 63 -13.77 -30.05 -8.79
N ASP A 64 -14.23 -28.95 -9.38
CA ASP A 64 -15.62 -28.79 -9.87
C ASP A 64 -15.76 -28.78 -11.41
N GLN A 65 -14.72 -29.10 -12.16
CA GLN A 65 -14.83 -29.20 -13.63
C GLN A 65 -14.71 -30.66 -14.06
N GLY A 66 -15.73 -31.13 -14.81
CA GLY A 66 -15.89 -32.50 -15.23
C GLY A 66 -14.66 -33.09 -15.94
N ASP A 67 -14.72 -34.38 -16.19
CA ASP A 67 -13.67 -35.29 -16.64
C ASP A 67 -13.05 -35.01 -18.04
N GLY A 68 -12.98 -33.71 -18.41
CA GLY A 68 -12.39 -33.25 -19.68
C GLY A 68 -10.86 -33.05 -19.58
N ASP A 69 -10.14 -33.47 -20.57
CA ASP A 69 -8.68 -33.52 -20.73
C ASP A 69 -7.97 -32.13 -20.76
N THR A 70 -8.73 -31.04 -20.54
CA THR A 70 -8.25 -29.64 -20.63
C THR A 70 -8.45 -28.86 -19.30
N ARG A 71 -7.98 -29.45 -18.19
CA ARG A 71 -8.03 -28.71 -16.91
C ARG A 71 -7.02 -27.58 -16.90
N PRO A 72 -7.43 -26.32 -16.61
CA PRO A 72 -6.47 -25.23 -16.50
C PRO A 72 -5.52 -25.49 -15.33
N ALA A 73 -4.23 -25.29 -15.57
CA ALA A 73 -3.22 -25.39 -14.52
C ALA A 73 -3.48 -24.34 -13.43
N THR A 74 -3.36 -24.74 -12.18
CA THR A 74 -3.47 -23.85 -11.03
C THR A 74 -2.12 -23.66 -10.35
N TYR A 75 -1.97 -22.54 -9.67
CA TYR A 75 -0.74 -22.11 -9.04
C TYR A 75 -1.01 -21.59 -7.63
N LEU A 76 -0.01 -21.69 -6.74
CA LEU A 76 -0.03 -21.22 -5.38
C LEU A 76 1.21 -20.40 -5.08
N ALA A 77 1.12 -19.43 -4.19
CA ALA A 77 2.31 -18.81 -3.61
C ALA A 77 3.08 -19.85 -2.77
N ASN A 78 4.39 -19.93 -2.96
CA ASN A 78 5.24 -20.74 -2.08
C ASN A 78 5.53 -19.98 -0.79
N THR A 79 4.69 -20.16 0.23
CA THR A 79 4.89 -19.53 1.54
C THR A 79 6.08 -20.08 2.32
N GLY A 80 6.63 -21.24 1.92
CA GLY A 80 7.85 -21.84 2.46
C GLY A 80 9.13 -21.36 1.75
N PHE A 81 9.03 -20.51 0.74
CA PHE A 81 10.21 -19.94 0.10
C PHE A 81 10.96 -19.03 1.06
N LEU A 82 12.30 -19.18 1.11
CA LEU A 82 13.14 -18.51 2.12
C LEU A 82 12.91 -16.99 2.19
N PHE A 83 12.73 -16.32 1.07
CA PHE A 83 12.53 -14.88 0.99
C PHE A 83 11.06 -14.47 0.79
N TYR A 84 10.11 -15.38 1.07
CA TYR A 84 8.69 -15.08 0.92
C TYR A 84 8.24 -13.85 1.74
N PRO A 85 8.61 -13.71 3.04
CA PRO A 85 8.22 -12.57 3.85
C PRO A 85 8.72 -11.23 3.26
N GLU A 86 9.96 -11.20 2.80
CA GLU A 86 10.59 -10.00 2.22
C GLU A 86 9.94 -9.61 0.89
N LEU A 87 9.74 -10.58 0.00
CA LEU A 87 9.08 -10.35 -1.28
C LEU A 87 7.64 -9.88 -1.09
N ARG A 88 6.92 -10.49 -0.16
CA ARG A 88 5.57 -10.07 0.19
C ARG A 88 5.55 -8.64 0.74
N ARG A 89 6.44 -8.32 1.68
CA ARG A 89 6.58 -6.97 2.23
C ARG A 89 6.94 -5.95 1.14
N MET A 90 7.84 -6.30 0.22
CA MET A 90 8.17 -5.48 -0.94
C MET A 90 6.95 -5.24 -1.84
N ALA A 91 6.18 -6.29 -2.13
CA ALA A 91 4.95 -6.17 -2.91
C ALA A 91 3.92 -5.26 -2.24
N LEU A 92 3.71 -5.36 -0.92
CA LEU A 92 2.82 -4.49 -0.15
C LEU A 92 3.27 -3.03 -0.18
N LYS A 93 4.57 -2.77 -0.01
CA LYS A 93 5.15 -1.42 -0.04
C LYS A 93 5.11 -0.77 -1.42
N SER A 94 4.87 -1.56 -2.47
CA SER A 94 4.86 -1.12 -3.87
C SER A 94 3.53 -1.47 -4.56
N PHE A 95 3.58 -2.30 -5.56
CA PHE A 95 2.53 -2.55 -6.55
C PHE A 95 1.26 -3.24 -6.00
N ALA A 96 1.35 -4.02 -4.90
CA ALA A 96 0.20 -4.78 -4.41
C ALA A 96 -0.78 -3.93 -3.58
N ALA A 97 -0.30 -2.91 -2.83
CA ALA A 97 -1.15 -2.08 -2.00
C ALA A 97 -0.72 -0.61 -1.92
N ALA A 98 0.53 -0.30 -1.52
CA ALA A 98 0.90 1.07 -1.16
C ALA A 98 0.86 2.06 -2.33
N GLU A 99 1.37 1.71 -3.50
CA GLU A 99 1.37 2.62 -4.66
C GLU A 99 -0.04 2.90 -5.20
N PRO A 100 -0.91 1.89 -5.44
CA PRO A 100 -2.28 2.13 -5.87
C PRO A 100 -3.06 3.00 -4.89
N LEU A 101 -2.93 2.76 -3.58
CA LEU A 101 -3.58 3.55 -2.53
C LEU A 101 -3.04 4.97 -2.49
N ARG A 102 -1.71 5.14 -2.48
CA ARG A 102 -1.06 6.45 -2.48
C ARG A 102 -1.48 7.29 -3.67
N GLN A 103 -1.50 6.69 -4.86
CA GLN A 103 -1.94 7.39 -6.07
C GLN A 103 -3.40 7.81 -5.97
N MET A 104 -4.29 6.92 -5.53
CA MET A 104 -5.71 7.21 -5.38
C MET A 104 -5.94 8.33 -4.36
N LEU A 105 -5.32 8.26 -3.18
CA LEU A 105 -5.46 9.28 -2.14
C LEU A 105 -4.92 10.65 -2.60
N ARG A 106 -3.76 10.69 -3.27
CA ARG A 106 -3.17 11.93 -3.78
C ARG A 106 -3.98 12.58 -4.90
N THR A 107 -4.61 11.78 -5.77
CA THR A 107 -5.35 12.33 -6.91
C THR A 107 -6.77 12.75 -6.55
N LYS A 108 -7.47 11.96 -5.72
CA LYS A 108 -8.87 12.20 -5.43
C LYS A 108 -9.12 12.93 -4.10
N PHE A 109 -8.29 12.65 -3.09
CA PHE A 109 -8.55 13.10 -1.71
C PHE A 109 -7.46 14.02 -1.15
N ARG A 110 -6.61 14.60 -2.01
CA ARG A 110 -5.47 15.44 -1.61
C ARG A 110 -5.84 16.57 -0.65
N ARG A 111 -7.02 17.16 -0.78
CA ARG A 111 -7.47 18.29 0.06
C ARG A 111 -8.02 17.82 1.40
N ALA A 112 -8.67 16.66 1.44
CA ALA A 112 -9.31 16.14 2.63
C ALA A 112 -8.35 15.29 3.47
N VAL A 113 -7.55 14.40 2.84
CA VAL A 113 -6.65 13.48 3.52
C VAL A 113 -5.29 14.14 3.76
N ARG A 114 -4.86 14.15 5.00
CA ARG A 114 -3.58 14.72 5.45
C ARG A 114 -2.50 13.68 5.63
N GLN A 115 -2.87 12.54 6.19
CA GLN A 115 -1.96 11.43 6.48
C GLN A 115 -2.66 10.11 6.20
N ALA A 116 -1.92 9.10 5.83
CA ALA A 116 -2.46 7.76 5.69
C ALA A 116 -1.37 6.70 5.86
N TRP A 117 -1.74 5.54 6.43
CA TRP A 117 -0.87 4.39 6.65
C TRP A 117 -1.57 3.08 6.33
N ILE A 118 -0.81 2.10 5.88
CA ILE A 118 -1.15 0.70 6.06
C ILE A 118 -0.67 0.31 7.45
N LEU A 119 -1.56 -0.21 8.28
CA LEU A 119 -1.27 -0.60 9.67
C LEU A 119 -0.92 -2.09 9.82
N GLY A 120 -0.78 -2.81 8.73
CA GLY A 120 -0.54 -4.24 8.67
C GLY A 120 -1.57 -4.98 7.84
N GLU A 121 -1.41 -6.28 7.77
CA GLU A 121 -2.27 -7.17 7.00
C GLU A 121 -2.73 -8.39 7.81
N ASN A 122 -3.88 -8.92 7.44
CA ASN A 122 -4.31 -10.27 7.82
C ASN A 122 -4.12 -11.18 6.61
N VAL A 123 -3.04 -11.94 6.61
CA VAL A 123 -2.64 -12.81 5.49
C VAL A 123 -3.71 -13.87 5.19
N THR A 124 -4.29 -14.46 6.23
CA THR A 124 -5.31 -15.52 6.11
C THR A 124 -6.60 -14.98 5.48
N ALA A 125 -7.04 -13.78 5.89
CA ALA A 125 -8.21 -13.14 5.35
C ALA A 125 -7.95 -12.41 4.01
N GLY A 126 -6.69 -12.21 3.62
CA GLY A 126 -6.31 -11.39 2.47
C GLY A 126 -6.71 -9.92 2.62
N THR A 127 -6.69 -9.42 3.85
CA THR A 127 -7.16 -8.08 4.20
C THR A 127 -6.02 -7.18 4.65
N VAL A 128 -6.00 -5.94 4.18
CA VAL A 128 -5.04 -4.90 4.55
C VAL A 128 -5.78 -3.82 5.34
N SER A 129 -5.30 -3.51 6.53
CA SER A 129 -5.85 -2.45 7.37
C SER A 129 -5.22 -1.11 7.03
N VAL A 130 -6.04 -0.13 6.72
CA VAL A 130 -5.62 1.22 6.30
C VAL A 130 -6.17 2.26 7.25
N LEU A 131 -5.31 3.14 7.74
CA LEU A 131 -5.69 4.33 8.49
C LEU A 131 -5.62 5.55 7.57
N VAL A 132 -6.72 6.28 7.47
CA VAL A 132 -6.83 7.56 6.75
C VAL A 132 -7.11 8.65 7.77
N VAL A 133 -6.31 9.71 7.75
CA VAL A 133 -6.46 10.85 8.65
C VAL A 133 -6.81 12.09 7.85
N HIS A 134 -7.94 12.70 8.21
CA HIS A 134 -8.42 13.91 7.56
C HIS A 134 -8.14 15.16 8.40
N GLY A 135 -8.02 16.31 7.71
CA GLY A 135 -7.95 17.62 8.34
C GLY A 135 -9.33 18.12 8.79
N GLU A 136 -9.61 19.38 8.53
CA GLU A 136 -10.90 20.01 8.88
C GLU A 136 -12.07 19.39 8.10
N GLN A 137 -11.84 19.05 6.83
CA GLN A 137 -12.84 18.47 5.95
C GLN A 137 -12.71 16.96 5.92
N MET A 138 -13.75 16.25 6.38
CA MET A 138 -13.82 14.79 6.26
C MET A 138 -14.06 14.40 4.79
N PRO A 139 -13.31 13.42 4.25
CA PRO A 139 -13.63 12.88 2.92
C PRO A 139 -15.02 12.23 2.96
N ASP A 140 -15.79 12.40 1.89
CA ASP A 140 -17.08 11.71 1.77
C ASP A 140 -16.88 10.19 1.83
N PRO A 141 -17.53 9.48 2.79
CA PRO A 141 -17.34 8.05 2.95
C PRO A 141 -17.78 7.26 1.71
N GLY A 142 -18.83 7.71 1.01
CA GLY A 142 -19.32 7.06 -0.20
C GLY A 142 -18.34 7.21 -1.37
N GLU A 143 -17.75 8.39 -1.54
CA GLU A 143 -16.73 8.61 -2.57
C GLU A 143 -15.44 7.82 -2.28
N LEU A 144 -15.04 7.73 -1.00
CA LEU A 144 -13.88 6.95 -0.59
C LEU A 144 -14.10 5.46 -0.88
N ASP A 145 -15.23 4.91 -0.46
CA ASP A 145 -15.59 3.52 -0.72
C ASP A 145 -15.70 3.22 -2.22
N ALA A 146 -16.34 4.09 -3.00
CA ALA A 146 -16.42 3.95 -4.45
C ALA A 146 -15.04 3.97 -5.11
N ALA A 147 -14.11 4.82 -4.64
CA ALA A 147 -12.75 4.86 -5.15
C ALA A 147 -11.97 3.58 -4.83
N LEU A 148 -12.13 3.03 -3.61
CA LEU A 148 -11.52 1.78 -3.20
C LEU A 148 -12.06 0.59 -4.00
N ARG A 149 -13.37 0.50 -4.17
CA ARG A 149 -14.01 -0.52 -5.03
C ARG A 149 -13.51 -0.42 -6.48
N LYS A 150 -13.25 0.78 -6.99
CA LYS A 150 -12.69 0.96 -8.34
C LYS A 150 -11.28 0.39 -8.44
N LEU A 151 -10.43 0.53 -7.40
CA LEU A 151 -9.10 -0.09 -7.37
C LEU A 151 -9.17 -1.61 -7.44
N LEU A 152 -10.12 -2.22 -6.70
CA LEU A 152 -10.34 -3.66 -6.70
C LEU A 152 -10.88 -4.14 -8.07
N LYS A 153 -11.94 -3.50 -8.58
CA LYS A 153 -12.55 -3.87 -9.87
C LYS A 153 -11.60 -3.72 -11.05
N SER A 154 -10.70 -2.74 -11.01
CA SER A 154 -9.70 -2.53 -12.07
C SER A 154 -8.50 -3.50 -11.98
N GLY A 155 -8.43 -4.38 -10.99
CA GLY A 155 -7.31 -5.27 -10.74
C GLY A 155 -6.02 -4.57 -10.28
N ARG A 156 -6.06 -3.24 -10.09
CA ARG A 156 -4.90 -2.48 -9.58
C ARG A 156 -4.52 -2.89 -8.17
N MET A 157 -5.48 -3.41 -7.42
CA MET A 157 -5.31 -4.01 -6.12
C MET A 157 -6.20 -5.25 -6.01
N ARG A 158 -5.77 -6.26 -5.25
CA ARG A 158 -6.51 -7.52 -5.10
C ARG A 158 -6.79 -7.89 -3.64
N MET A 159 -6.21 -7.18 -2.71
CA MET A 159 -6.43 -7.39 -1.28
C MET A 159 -7.67 -6.62 -0.83
N HIS A 160 -8.47 -7.19 0.06
CA HIS A 160 -9.54 -6.49 0.72
C HIS A 160 -9.00 -5.39 1.63
N LEU A 161 -9.77 -4.32 1.83
CA LEU A 161 -9.36 -3.20 2.66
C LEU A 161 -10.32 -3.03 3.83
N GLU A 162 -9.73 -2.90 5.02
CA GLU A 162 -10.39 -2.37 6.20
C GLU A 162 -9.90 -0.95 6.43
N VAL A 163 -10.76 0.04 6.18
CA VAL A 163 -10.39 1.44 6.26
C VAL A 163 -10.96 2.07 7.51
N GLN A 164 -10.07 2.60 8.35
CA GLN A 164 -10.42 3.43 9.49
C GLN A 164 -10.15 4.89 9.13
N VAL A 165 -11.14 5.75 9.34
CA VAL A 165 -11.00 7.19 9.10
C VAL A 165 -11.03 7.92 10.43
N LEU A 166 -10.02 8.74 10.70
CA LEU A 166 -9.90 9.56 11.91
C LEU A 166 -9.65 11.03 11.56
N SER A 167 -10.09 11.94 12.42
CA SER A 167 -9.60 13.32 12.35
C SER A 167 -8.20 13.44 12.96
N GLU A 168 -7.45 14.49 12.60
CA GLU A 168 -6.15 14.76 13.23
C GLU A 168 -6.25 14.86 14.75
N ALA A 169 -7.33 15.47 15.28
CA ALA A 169 -7.56 15.57 16.71
C ALA A 169 -7.81 14.21 17.37
N ALA A 170 -8.54 13.32 16.70
CA ALA A 170 -8.75 11.95 17.17
C ALA A 170 -7.44 11.14 17.12
N LEU A 171 -6.66 11.27 16.06
CA LEU A 171 -5.35 10.63 15.94
C LEU A 171 -4.43 11.06 17.09
N ARG A 172 -4.32 12.36 17.39
CA ARG A 172 -3.46 12.87 18.51
C ARG A 172 -3.84 12.23 19.84
N ARG A 173 -5.13 12.03 20.11
CA ARG A 173 -5.62 11.38 21.34
C ARG A 173 -5.35 9.88 21.35
N GLN A 174 -5.56 9.21 20.22
CA GLN A 174 -5.46 7.75 20.14
C GLN A 174 -4.04 7.23 19.86
N ARG A 175 -3.14 8.07 19.34
CA ARG A 175 -1.77 7.66 18.96
C ARG A 175 -0.97 7.06 20.12
N GLN A 176 -1.30 7.42 21.36
CA GLN A 176 -0.63 6.92 22.57
C GLN A 176 -1.38 5.76 23.22
N VAL A 177 -2.54 5.39 22.67
CA VAL A 177 -3.43 4.34 23.23
C VAL A 177 -3.28 3.08 22.40
N GLU A 178 -3.24 1.93 23.08
CA GLU A 178 -3.28 0.63 22.41
C GLU A 178 -4.69 0.35 21.84
N PRO A 179 -4.80 -0.35 20.70
CA PRO A 179 -3.73 -1.00 19.93
C PRO A 179 -3.08 -0.11 18.85
N LEU A 180 -3.53 1.13 18.65
CA LEU A 180 -3.06 1.98 17.55
C LEU A 180 -1.58 2.34 17.70
N ARG A 181 -1.12 2.56 18.93
CA ARG A 181 0.29 2.86 19.23
C ARG A 181 1.22 1.77 18.70
N SER A 182 0.97 0.51 19.06
CA SER A 182 1.77 -0.64 18.62
C SER A 182 1.73 -0.82 17.11
N ARG A 183 0.56 -0.64 16.51
CA ARG A 183 0.40 -0.78 15.05
C ARG A 183 1.16 0.29 14.26
N LEU A 184 1.19 1.54 14.74
CA LEU A 184 1.94 2.64 14.11
C LEU A 184 3.45 2.50 14.30
N ALA A 185 3.91 1.87 15.39
CA ALA A 185 5.31 1.60 15.66
C ALA A 185 5.81 0.28 15.05
N GLY A 186 4.90 -0.56 14.56
CA GLY A 186 5.21 -1.88 14.01
C GLY A 186 5.98 -1.80 12.69
N GLU A 187 6.80 -2.81 12.42
CA GLU A 187 7.58 -2.92 11.18
C GLU A 187 6.70 -3.05 9.93
N ASP A 188 5.47 -3.52 10.09
CA ASP A 188 4.49 -3.68 9.01
C ASP A 188 3.72 -2.39 8.72
N CYS A 189 3.96 -1.32 9.49
CA CYS A 189 3.40 -0.02 9.23
C CYS A 189 4.06 0.62 8.00
N ILE A 190 3.25 0.96 6.99
CA ILE A 190 3.73 1.58 5.76
C ILE A 190 3.06 2.95 5.62
N GLU A 191 3.87 4.00 5.59
CA GLU A 191 3.38 5.35 5.34
C GLU A 191 2.97 5.52 3.88
N LEU A 192 1.71 5.88 3.66
CA LEU A 192 1.15 6.20 2.35
C LEU A 192 1.25 7.70 2.05
N LEU A 193 0.88 8.51 3.01
CA LEU A 193 0.94 9.97 2.94
C LEU A 193 1.52 10.52 4.24
N ALA A 194 2.62 11.26 4.12
CA ALA A 194 3.19 12.06 5.21
C ALA A 194 2.43 13.39 5.34
N PRO A 195 2.39 13.99 6.54
CA PRO A 195 1.93 15.35 6.70
C PRO A 195 2.81 16.30 5.86
N ASP A 196 2.17 17.27 5.21
CA ASP A 196 2.92 18.31 4.48
C ASP A 196 3.86 19.03 5.47
N LYS A 197 5.18 18.91 5.25
CA LYS A 197 6.20 19.53 6.12
C LYS A 197 5.98 21.02 6.32
N ALA A 198 5.46 21.71 5.31
CA ALA A 198 5.14 23.14 5.39
C ALA A 198 4.03 23.47 6.42
N GLN A 199 3.16 22.52 6.76
CA GLN A 199 2.10 22.71 7.78
C GLN A 199 2.52 22.22 9.17
N ALA A 200 3.44 21.26 9.26
CA ALA A 200 4.00 20.83 10.54
C ALA A 200 4.82 21.96 11.20
N ASP A 201 5.56 22.74 10.41
CA ASP A 201 6.35 23.89 10.88
C ASP A 201 5.48 25.09 11.26
N ALA A 202 4.31 25.28 10.67
CA ALA A 202 3.40 26.37 10.99
C ALA A 202 2.74 26.21 12.39
N GLY A 203 2.60 24.98 12.89
CA GLY A 203 2.05 24.68 14.22
C GLY A 203 3.07 24.59 15.35
N THR A 204 4.35 24.46 15.01
CA THR A 204 5.44 24.22 15.99
C THR A 204 6.60 25.22 15.85
N ALA A 205 6.47 26.25 15.02
CA ALA A 205 7.45 27.34 15.03
C ALA A 205 7.44 27.95 16.45
N PRO A 206 8.49 27.76 17.25
CA PRO A 206 8.56 28.38 18.56
C PRO A 206 8.57 29.90 18.29
N ARG A 207 7.47 30.55 18.63
CA ARG A 207 7.34 32.02 18.58
C ARG A 207 8.53 32.77 19.22
N GLY A 208 9.44 32.04 19.90
CA GLY A 208 10.62 32.55 20.58
C GLY A 208 11.88 32.69 19.70
N LEU A 209 12.07 31.92 18.61
CA LEU A 209 13.33 31.96 17.84
C LEU A 209 13.41 33.18 16.91
N LEU A 210 12.32 33.54 16.25
CA LEU A 210 12.25 34.77 15.42
C LEU A 210 12.29 36.03 16.28
N ALA A 211 11.67 36.02 17.48
CA ALA A 211 11.78 37.12 18.42
C ALA A 211 13.23 37.28 18.95
N ARG A 212 13.93 36.17 19.23
CA ARG A 212 15.34 36.19 19.66
C ARG A 212 16.29 36.61 18.53
N ALA A 213 16.02 36.21 17.27
CA ALA A 213 16.83 36.66 16.13
C ALA A 213 16.65 38.15 15.85
N ARG A 214 15.42 38.68 15.93
CA ARG A 214 15.15 40.14 15.81
C ARG A 214 15.79 40.94 16.93
N HIS A 215 15.77 40.46 18.16
CA HIS A 215 16.41 41.13 19.30
C HIS A 215 17.95 41.18 19.16
N ARG A 216 18.56 40.09 18.64
CA ARG A 216 20.01 40.07 18.38
C ARG A 216 20.42 40.98 17.22
N LEU A 217 19.63 41.08 16.16
CA LEU A 217 19.86 42.01 15.06
C LEU A 217 19.71 43.47 15.45
N ALA A 218 18.70 43.75 16.28
CA ALA A 218 18.51 45.12 16.84
C ALA A 218 19.66 45.54 17.78
N ALA A 219 20.20 44.58 18.55
CA ALA A 219 21.35 44.87 19.45
C ALA A 219 22.67 45.05 18.68
N LEU A 220 22.80 44.57 17.46
CA LEU A 220 24.01 44.77 16.61
C LEU A 220 23.92 46.04 15.78
N SER A 221 22.73 46.58 15.54
CA SER A 221 22.55 47.84 14.77
C SER A 221 22.61 49.12 15.63
N GLY A 222 22.72 48.98 16.94
CA GLY A 222 22.75 50.12 17.91
C GLY A 222 24.11 50.36 18.52
N ARG A 223 25.15 50.64 17.73
CA ARG A 223 26.37 51.33 18.21
C ARG A 223 26.32 52.81 17.76
N PRO A 224 26.10 53.75 18.65
CA PRO A 224 26.40 55.14 18.35
C PRO A 224 27.92 55.38 18.39
N ARG A 225 28.35 56.25 17.52
CA ARG A 225 29.70 56.82 17.51
C ARG A 225 29.99 57.63 18.78
#